data_d5034e6e817b34011f542ae6d5ee4fc3
#
_entry.id   d5034e6e817b34011f542ae6d5ee4fc3
#
_cell.length_a   1.000
_cell.length_b   1.000
_cell.length_c   1.000
_cell.angle_alpha   90.00
_cell.angle_beta   90.00
_cell.angle_gamma   90.00
#
_symmetry.space_group_name_H-M   'P 1'
#
loop_
_entity.id
_entity.type
_entity.pdbx_description
1 polymer ?
#
loop_
_entity_poly.entity_id
_entity_poly.type
_entity_poly.pdbx_seq_one_letter_code
_entity_poly.pdbx_strand_id
1 'polypeptide(L)'
;MMKVRDLMIKNVVTIGAEDSIKNAIQKMVAGKFRRIPVLADGKLIGIITDRDIRQALNSPVIIHERSYDDYLLNTVKVASSMTYQPLSIGPDEDILAAAELMEQRKIGGLPVVEGSALVGIITLSDLITFLIRYLREHESSDRI
;
A
#
# COMPACT_ATOMS: atom_id res chain seq x y z
N MET A 1 8.61 -22.62 -7.24
CA MET A 1 8.98 -21.39 -6.56
C MET A 1 7.75 -20.53 -6.34
N MET A 2 7.59 -19.93 -5.18
CA MET A 2 6.38 -19.16 -4.85
C MET A 2 6.36 -17.81 -5.58
N LYS A 3 5.22 -17.51 -6.18
CA LYS A 3 5.03 -16.28 -6.96
C LYS A 3 4.26 -15.25 -6.15
N VAL A 4 4.37 -14.00 -6.56
CA VAL A 4 3.65 -12.88 -5.94
C VAL A 4 2.14 -13.19 -5.85
N ARG A 5 1.54 -13.76 -6.90
CA ARG A 5 0.11 -14.12 -6.89
C ARG A 5 -0.29 -15.07 -5.76
N ASP A 6 0.65 -15.86 -5.26
CA ASP A 6 0.38 -16.83 -4.19
C ASP A 6 0.28 -16.18 -2.81
N LEU A 7 0.86 -15.00 -2.63
CA LEU A 7 0.87 -14.26 -1.37
C LEU A 7 0.06 -12.96 -1.39
N MET A 8 -0.18 -12.38 -2.55
CA MET A 8 -0.85 -11.08 -2.64
C MET A 8 -2.29 -11.13 -2.13
N ILE A 9 -2.76 -9.99 -1.66
CA ILE A 9 -4.18 -9.76 -1.36
C ILE A 9 -4.86 -9.44 -2.69
N LYS A 10 -5.92 -10.17 -3.04
CA LYS A 10 -6.58 -10.05 -4.34
C LYS A 10 -7.71 -9.02 -4.37
N ASN A 11 -8.50 -8.95 -3.31
CA ASN A 11 -9.62 -8.01 -3.24
C ASN A 11 -9.14 -6.70 -2.62
N VAL A 12 -8.42 -5.92 -3.41
CA VAL A 12 -7.78 -4.70 -2.92
C VAL A 12 -8.81 -3.58 -2.80
N VAL A 13 -8.85 -2.93 -1.63
CA VAL A 13 -9.58 -1.69 -1.46
C VAL A 13 -8.82 -0.59 -2.19
N THR A 14 -9.52 0.12 -3.07
CA THR A 14 -8.95 1.21 -3.86
C THR A 14 -9.68 2.51 -3.60
N ILE A 15 -9.11 3.61 -4.09
CA ILE A 15 -9.71 4.94 -3.95
C ILE A 15 -9.49 5.73 -5.23
N GLY A 16 -10.37 6.68 -5.51
CA GLY A 16 -10.22 7.57 -6.66
C GLY A 16 -9.32 8.76 -6.33
N ALA A 17 -8.66 9.30 -7.35
CA ALA A 17 -7.76 10.45 -7.22
C ALA A 17 -8.49 11.71 -6.74
N GLU A 18 -9.77 11.85 -7.09
CA GLU A 18 -10.59 13.00 -6.72
C GLU A 18 -11.25 12.87 -5.33
N ASP A 19 -11.14 11.72 -4.70
CA ASP A 19 -11.66 11.52 -3.34
C ASP A 19 -10.85 12.33 -2.33
N SER A 20 -11.47 12.62 -1.18
CA SER A 20 -10.82 13.34 -0.10
C SER A 20 -9.88 12.44 0.70
N ILE A 21 -8.90 13.04 1.36
CA ILE A 21 -8.04 12.29 2.29
C ILE A 21 -8.84 11.76 3.49
N LYS A 22 -9.95 12.39 3.83
CA LYS A 22 -10.88 11.87 4.84
C LYS A 22 -11.41 10.49 4.44
N ASN A 23 -11.82 10.32 3.18
CA ASN A 23 -12.26 9.02 2.68
C ASN A 23 -11.14 7.98 2.74
N ALA A 24 -9.92 8.37 2.43
CA ALA A 24 -8.77 7.48 2.53
C ALA A 24 -8.56 7.01 3.98
N ILE A 25 -8.63 7.93 4.94
CA ILE A 25 -8.49 7.61 6.38
C ILE A 25 -9.60 6.64 6.81
N GLN A 26 -10.84 6.90 6.44
CA GLN A 26 -11.96 6.05 6.79
C GLN A 26 -11.77 4.63 6.26
N LYS A 27 -11.30 4.48 5.03
CA LYS A 27 -11.00 3.17 4.45
C LYS A 27 -9.85 2.46 5.16
N MET A 28 -8.79 3.20 5.51
CA MET A 28 -7.65 2.63 6.25
C MET A 28 -8.06 2.13 7.63
N VAL A 29 -8.86 2.90 8.35
CA VAL A 29 -9.33 2.53 9.69
C VAL A 29 -10.26 1.32 9.61
N ALA A 30 -11.21 1.33 8.69
CA ALA A 30 -12.17 0.24 8.53
C ALA A 30 -11.49 -1.08 8.13
N GLY A 31 -10.50 -1.02 7.24
CA GLY A 31 -9.80 -2.20 6.74
C GLY A 31 -8.55 -2.60 7.51
N LYS A 32 -8.12 -1.78 8.48
CA LYS A 32 -6.89 -1.96 9.26
C LYS A 32 -5.65 -2.07 8.40
N PHE A 33 -5.54 -1.22 7.39
CA PHE A 33 -4.36 -1.14 6.54
C PHE A 33 -3.90 0.32 6.40
N ARG A 34 -2.70 0.52 5.90
CA ARG A 34 -2.01 1.83 5.89
C ARG A 34 -1.70 2.35 4.51
N ARG A 35 -2.15 1.68 3.46
CA ARG A 35 -1.94 2.10 2.08
C ARG A 35 -3.09 1.67 1.21
N ILE A 36 -3.41 2.51 0.24
CA ILE A 36 -4.51 2.26 -0.68
C ILE A 36 -4.05 2.62 -2.09
N PRO A 37 -4.14 1.70 -3.05
CA PRO A 37 -3.90 2.04 -4.45
C PRO A 37 -4.94 3.03 -4.96
N VAL A 38 -4.48 3.98 -5.76
CA VAL A 38 -5.32 5.02 -6.33
C VAL A 38 -5.54 4.72 -7.81
N LEU A 39 -6.81 4.66 -8.20
CA LEU A 39 -7.20 4.37 -9.57
C LEU A 39 -7.83 5.59 -10.24
N ALA A 40 -7.61 5.70 -11.54
CA ALA A 40 -8.35 6.60 -12.42
C ALA A 40 -8.68 5.83 -13.69
N ASP A 41 -9.96 5.85 -14.08
CA ASP A 41 -10.44 5.11 -15.24
C ASP A 41 -10.03 3.63 -15.25
N GLY A 42 -10.07 3.00 -14.07
CA GLY A 42 -9.71 1.59 -13.89
C GLY A 42 -8.23 1.28 -13.90
N LYS A 43 -7.38 2.29 -14.01
CA LYS A 43 -5.92 2.12 -14.08
C LYS A 43 -5.25 2.62 -12.82
N LEU A 44 -4.19 1.92 -12.40
CA LEU A 44 -3.37 2.34 -11.26
C LEU A 44 -2.60 3.61 -11.64
N ILE A 45 -2.83 4.69 -10.89
CA ILE A 45 -2.12 5.96 -11.10
C ILE A 45 -1.28 6.37 -9.90
N GLY A 46 -1.56 5.84 -8.72
CA GLY A 46 -0.86 6.24 -7.52
C GLY A 46 -1.07 5.27 -6.37
N ILE A 47 -0.45 5.59 -5.26
CA ILE A 47 -0.69 4.93 -3.98
C ILE A 47 -0.68 6.01 -2.89
N ILE A 48 -1.63 5.92 -1.96
CA ILE A 48 -1.66 6.82 -0.80
C ILE A 48 -1.44 6.01 0.48
N THR A 49 -0.56 6.52 1.34
CA THR A 49 -0.21 5.89 2.61
C THR A 49 -0.62 6.80 3.77
N ASP A 50 -0.68 6.22 4.99
CA ASP A 50 -0.91 6.99 6.21
C ASP A 50 0.19 8.05 6.41
N ARG A 51 1.41 7.75 5.99
CA ARG A 51 2.52 8.71 6.04
C ARG A 51 2.28 9.89 5.11
N ASP A 52 1.78 9.65 3.89
CA ASP A 52 1.43 10.71 2.95
C ASP A 52 0.38 11.65 3.55
N ILE A 53 -0.62 11.08 4.21
CA ILE A 53 -1.68 11.85 4.86
C ILE A 53 -1.12 12.69 6.00
N ARG A 54 -0.29 12.10 6.86
CA ARG A 54 0.35 12.83 7.96
C ARG A 54 1.20 14.00 7.46
N GLN A 55 1.95 13.79 6.38
CA GLN A 55 2.76 14.85 5.77
C GLN A 55 1.88 15.98 5.23
N ALA A 56 0.74 15.65 4.62
CA ALA A 56 -0.18 16.65 4.10
C ALA A 56 -0.80 17.50 5.22
N LEU A 57 -1.11 16.88 6.37
CA LEU A 57 -1.71 17.57 7.52
C LEU A 57 -0.68 18.34 8.36
N ASN A 58 0.59 17.95 8.34
CA ASN A 58 1.64 18.51 9.16
C ASN A 58 2.53 19.51 8.42
N SER A 59 2.03 20.11 7.35
CA SER A 59 2.78 21.14 6.64
C SER A 59 3.13 22.29 7.58
N PRO A 60 4.41 22.73 7.67
CA PRO A 60 4.82 23.83 8.57
C PRO A 60 4.22 25.16 8.18
N VAL A 61 3.61 25.28 7.03
CA VAL A 61 2.95 26.51 6.55
C VAL A 61 1.53 26.64 7.11
N ILE A 62 1.01 25.57 7.74
CA ILE A 62 -0.38 25.48 8.18
C ILE A 62 -0.43 25.58 9.69
N ILE A 63 -1.17 26.58 10.20
CA ILE A 63 -1.48 26.73 11.63
C ILE A 63 -2.56 25.73 11.97
N HIS A 64 -2.26 24.78 12.87
CA HIS A 64 -3.17 23.71 13.24
C HIS A 64 -4.22 24.18 14.26
N GLU A 65 -5.34 24.67 13.76
CA GLU A 65 -6.57 24.72 14.54
C GLU A 65 -7.43 23.50 14.18
N ARG A 66 -8.17 22.96 15.13
CA ARG A 66 -9.00 21.77 14.94
C ARG A 66 -10.00 21.93 13.78
N SER A 67 -10.56 23.12 13.63
CA SER A 67 -11.46 23.45 12.52
C SER A 67 -10.76 23.44 11.16
N TYR A 68 -9.48 23.74 11.15
CA TYR A 68 -8.67 23.76 9.95
C TYR A 68 -8.32 22.33 9.50
N ASP A 69 -8.06 21.43 10.44
CA ASP A 69 -7.82 20.01 10.14
C ASP A 69 -9.06 19.39 9.50
N ASP A 70 -10.26 19.67 10.00
CA ASP A 70 -11.50 19.20 9.40
C ASP A 70 -11.67 19.73 7.98
N TYR A 71 -11.35 21.00 7.76
CA TYR A 71 -11.39 21.59 6.42
C TYR A 71 -10.43 20.87 5.46
N LEU A 72 -9.19 20.63 5.88
CA LEU A 72 -8.20 19.93 5.07
C LEU A 72 -8.64 18.50 4.75
N LEU A 73 -9.13 17.79 5.76
CA LEU A 73 -9.60 16.41 5.59
C LEU A 73 -10.69 16.29 4.51
N ASN A 74 -11.56 17.29 4.42
CA ASN A 74 -12.67 17.29 3.48
C ASN A 74 -12.31 17.85 2.09
N THR A 75 -11.29 18.73 2.02
CA THR A 75 -11.00 19.49 0.79
C THR A 75 -9.75 19.03 0.06
N VAL A 76 -8.75 18.49 0.78
CA VAL A 76 -7.53 17.98 0.14
C VAL A 76 -7.85 16.67 -0.55
N LYS A 77 -7.55 16.60 -1.83
CA LYS A 77 -7.78 15.42 -2.64
C LYS A 77 -6.65 14.41 -2.49
N VAL A 78 -6.98 13.15 -2.63
CA VAL A 78 -6.01 12.04 -2.65
C VAL A 78 -4.91 12.33 -3.68
N ALA A 79 -5.26 12.84 -4.86
CA ALA A 79 -4.31 13.18 -5.92
C ALA A 79 -3.20 14.12 -5.46
N SER A 80 -3.49 15.03 -4.52
CA SER A 80 -2.52 16.01 -4.02
C SER A 80 -1.52 15.42 -3.02
N SER A 81 -1.82 14.28 -2.44
CA SER A 81 -1.02 13.68 -1.36
C SER A 81 -0.41 12.33 -1.73
N MET A 82 -0.94 11.66 -2.75
CA MET A 82 -0.47 10.33 -3.17
C MET A 82 0.92 10.37 -3.77
N THR A 83 1.58 9.22 -3.78
CA THR A 83 2.75 8.98 -4.61
C THR A 83 2.26 8.62 -6.00
N TYR A 84 2.64 9.41 -6.99
CA TYR A 84 2.27 9.21 -8.39
C TYR A 84 3.18 8.18 -9.05
N GLN A 85 2.63 7.33 -9.91
CA GLN A 85 3.36 6.26 -10.60
C GLN A 85 4.18 5.41 -9.61
N PRO A 86 3.51 4.70 -8.68
CA PRO A 86 4.22 3.91 -7.68
C PRO A 86 4.93 2.73 -8.33
N LEU A 87 5.99 2.28 -7.67
CA LEU A 87 6.60 1.01 -8.03
C LEU A 87 5.56 -0.09 -7.94
N SER A 88 5.55 -0.99 -8.88
CA SER A 88 4.65 -2.11 -8.95
C SER A 88 5.40 -3.38 -9.34
N ILE A 89 4.73 -4.52 -9.22
CA ILE A 89 5.31 -5.82 -9.56
C ILE A 89 4.24 -6.66 -10.26
N GLY A 90 4.68 -7.57 -11.10
CA GLY A 90 3.77 -8.49 -11.77
C GLY A 90 3.40 -9.69 -10.90
N PRO A 91 2.21 -10.30 -11.13
CA PRO A 91 1.74 -11.41 -10.31
C PRO A 91 2.55 -12.69 -10.49
N ASP A 92 3.22 -12.86 -11.62
CA ASP A 92 4.01 -14.05 -11.92
C ASP A 92 5.48 -13.93 -11.56
N GLU A 93 5.87 -12.79 -11.01
CA GLU A 93 7.23 -12.62 -10.49
C GLU A 93 7.41 -13.36 -9.17
N ASP A 94 8.65 -13.70 -8.87
CA ASP A 94 9.04 -14.42 -7.67
C ASP A 94 8.88 -13.52 -6.44
N ILE A 95 8.47 -14.10 -5.32
CA ILE A 95 8.38 -13.34 -4.06
C ILE A 95 9.75 -12.81 -3.61
N LEU A 96 10.85 -13.46 -4.00
CA LEU A 96 12.18 -12.93 -3.74
C LEU A 96 12.37 -11.58 -4.43
N ALA A 97 11.91 -11.45 -5.67
CA ALA A 97 11.98 -10.17 -6.39
C ALA A 97 11.19 -9.07 -5.67
N ALA A 98 9.99 -9.39 -5.15
CA ALA A 98 9.21 -8.46 -4.37
C ALA A 98 9.92 -8.04 -3.08
N ALA A 99 10.47 -9.00 -2.34
CA ALA A 99 11.18 -8.76 -1.09
C ALA A 99 12.42 -7.88 -1.32
N GLU A 100 13.21 -8.17 -2.35
CA GLU A 100 14.39 -7.39 -2.69
C GLU A 100 14.03 -5.96 -3.08
N LEU A 101 12.98 -5.78 -3.87
CA LEU A 101 12.53 -4.45 -4.28
C LEU A 101 12.06 -3.63 -3.08
N MET A 102 11.29 -4.22 -2.17
CA MET A 102 10.83 -3.55 -0.95
C MET A 102 12.01 -3.17 -0.05
N GLU A 103 12.99 -4.04 0.10
CA GLU A 103 14.18 -3.76 0.90
C GLU A 103 15.02 -2.64 0.30
N GLN A 104 15.33 -2.73 -0.99
CA GLN A 104 16.17 -1.75 -1.68
C GLN A 104 15.54 -0.36 -1.70
N ARG A 105 14.24 -0.30 -1.90
CA ARG A 105 13.51 0.97 -2.02
C ARG A 105 12.91 1.45 -0.70
N LYS A 106 13.03 0.67 0.38
CA LYS A 106 12.50 1.00 1.71
C LYS A 106 11.01 1.29 1.67
N ILE A 107 10.26 0.45 0.98
CA ILE A 107 8.81 0.56 0.86
C ILE A 107 8.14 -0.67 1.46
N GLY A 108 6.98 -0.47 2.07
CA GLY A 108 6.27 -1.51 2.81
C GLY A 108 5.21 -2.27 2.03
N GLY A 109 5.02 -1.95 0.77
CA GLY A 109 4.05 -2.64 -0.07
C GLY A 109 4.16 -2.25 -1.52
N LEU A 110 3.73 -3.16 -2.39
CA LEU A 110 3.75 -2.99 -3.83
C LEU A 110 2.39 -3.32 -4.40
N PRO A 111 1.81 -2.42 -5.21
CA PRO A 111 0.70 -2.82 -6.06
C PRO A 111 1.14 -3.92 -7.02
N VAL A 112 0.27 -4.88 -7.24
CA VAL A 112 0.50 -5.96 -8.21
C VAL A 112 -0.34 -5.67 -9.43
N VAL A 113 0.32 -5.52 -10.57
CA VAL A 113 -0.34 -5.13 -11.82
C VAL A 113 -0.07 -6.14 -12.92
N GLU A 114 -1.07 -6.32 -13.75
CA GLU A 114 -0.99 -7.10 -14.98
C GLU A 114 -1.35 -6.15 -16.13
N GLY A 115 -0.33 -5.75 -16.88
CA GLY A 115 -0.48 -4.60 -17.78
C GLY A 115 -0.73 -3.32 -16.98
N SER A 116 -1.85 -2.65 -17.22
CA SER A 116 -2.27 -1.46 -16.46
C SER A 116 -3.31 -1.78 -15.37
N ALA A 117 -3.75 -3.04 -15.28
CA ALA A 117 -4.80 -3.47 -14.36
C ALA A 117 -4.21 -3.85 -13.00
N LEU A 118 -4.77 -3.30 -11.94
CA LEU A 118 -4.43 -3.70 -10.57
C LEU A 118 -5.08 -5.05 -10.28
N VAL A 119 -4.27 -6.05 -9.93
CA VAL A 119 -4.76 -7.40 -9.62
C VAL A 119 -4.56 -7.79 -8.16
N GLY A 120 -3.78 -7.03 -7.42
CA GLY A 120 -3.52 -7.31 -6.01
C GLY A 120 -2.62 -6.28 -5.36
N ILE A 121 -2.29 -6.54 -4.10
CA ILE A 121 -1.26 -5.81 -3.36
C ILE A 121 -0.47 -6.81 -2.52
N ILE A 122 0.84 -6.64 -2.47
CA ILE A 122 1.72 -7.43 -1.61
C ILE A 122 2.44 -6.50 -0.65
N THR A 123 2.44 -6.87 0.63
CA THR A 123 3.01 -6.03 1.69
C THR A 123 4.07 -6.77 2.49
N LEU A 124 4.81 -6.02 3.32
CA LEU A 124 5.76 -6.61 4.27
C LEU A 124 5.08 -7.61 5.20
N SER A 125 3.83 -7.33 5.63
CA SER A 125 3.08 -8.26 6.47
C SER A 125 2.89 -9.61 5.80
N ASP A 126 2.63 -9.62 4.50
CA ASP A 126 2.47 -10.86 3.72
C ASP A 126 3.79 -11.65 3.70
N LEU A 127 4.90 -10.95 3.49
CA LEU A 127 6.23 -11.57 3.47
C LEU A 127 6.62 -12.11 4.84
N ILE A 128 6.32 -11.38 5.90
CA ILE A 128 6.61 -11.82 7.27
C ILE A 128 5.77 -13.05 7.63
N THR A 129 4.49 -13.06 7.28
CA THR A 129 3.63 -14.23 7.49
C THR A 129 4.18 -15.46 6.77
N PHE A 130 4.62 -15.28 5.53
CA PHE A 130 5.28 -16.35 4.78
C PHE A 130 6.56 -16.81 5.47
N LEU A 131 7.41 -15.88 5.91
CA LEU A 131 8.68 -16.19 6.57
C LEU A 131 8.46 -16.99 7.87
N ILE A 132 7.48 -16.60 8.68
CA ILE A 132 7.15 -17.31 9.92
C ILE A 132 6.77 -18.76 9.62
N ARG A 133 5.92 -18.97 8.62
CA ARG A 133 5.50 -20.31 8.21
C ARG A 133 6.68 -21.13 7.69
N TYR A 134 7.50 -20.53 6.85
CA TYR A 134 8.69 -21.17 6.30
C TYR A 134 9.65 -21.60 7.42
N LEU A 135 9.94 -20.71 8.37
CA LEU A 135 10.84 -21.00 9.46
C LEU A 135 10.31 -22.13 10.36
N ARG A 136 9.02 -22.15 10.65
CA ARG A 136 8.38 -23.20 11.45
C ARG A 136 8.48 -24.56 10.76
N GLU A 137 8.26 -24.62 9.48
CA GLU A 137 8.34 -25.86 8.69
C GLU A 137 9.78 -26.41 8.64
N HIS A 138 10.77 -25.52 8.54
CA HIS A 138 12.17 -25.91 8.44
C HIS A 138 12.86 -26.07 9.80
N GLU A 139 12.32 -25.49 10.86
CA GLU A 139 12.84 -25.67 12.20
C GLU A 139 12.72 -27.09 12.69
N SER A 140 11.68 -27.81 12.29
CA SER A 140 11.48 -29.21 12.66
C SER A 140 12.46 -30.18 11.97
N SER A 141 13.08 -29.78 10.85
CA SER A 141 14.05 -30.61 10.14
C SER A 141 15.49 -30.42 10.63
N ASP A 142 15.77 -29.34 11.37
CA ASP A 142 17.09 -29.05 11.95
C ASP A 142 17.27 -29.62 13.37
N ARG A 143 16.20 -30.10 13.97
CA ARG A 143 16.23 -30.76 15.29
C ARG A 143 16.43 -32.25 15.14
N ILE A 144 17.66 -32.64 15.01
CA ILE A 144 18.02 -34.05 15.06
C ILE A 144 18.58 -34.37 16.43
#